data_028a80a0dbf09f8eda0348fcdd277681
#
_entry.id   028a80a0dbf09f8eda0348fcdd277681
#
_cell.length_a   1.000
_cell.length_b   1.000
_cell.length_c   1.000
_cell.angle_alpha   90.00
_cell.angle_beta   90.00
_cell.angle_gamma   90.00
#
_symmetry.space_group_name_H-M   'P 1'
#
loop_
_entity.id
_entity.type
_entity.pdbx_description
1 polymer ?
#
loop_
_entity_poly.entity_id
_entity_poly.type
_entity_poly.pdbx_seq_one_letter_code
_entity_poly.pdbx_strand_id
1 'polypeptide(L)'
;MENGVMIQYFEWNLPNDGKHWQRLKEDAKHLSEIGVTGVWIPPAYKGTSQFDVGYGAYDLWDLGEFDQKGTIRTKYGTKQELIEAIEELHKYDIDVYLDAVLNHKGGADETETFLAIEVDPENRNVEISAPFDIDGWTKFTFPGRNNKYSAFKWNFTLFDGVDYDNRTGKNGIYKIVGDNKNWDQGVDSELGNYDYLMNADIDFSHPEVREEIIRWGKWVVNELKIDGFRMDAVKHINDEFMAEFLTRIRETYGEDFYSVGEYWRNDLGKLKEYLNNVGYETDLFDVGLHFNMFEASKNRRDYDLRRIFDNTIVAASPLEAVTFVDNHDSQRGSALESQIEDWFVPHAYALILLAKDGYPCLFYGNYYGIGGEKSPHQWIIDKLLEVRKNNAYGDQINYFNNPNVVAVHRTGKDEWTGCVAVLSNADYDSEIQLEVGRERTGQIWQEVAGSGFEDVVINEEGKGDFRVKAEKIAVWVRKN
;
A
#
# COMPACT_ATOMS: atom_id res chain seq x y z
N MET A 1 2.89 17.80 4.81
CA MET A 1 3.76 18.49 3.81
C MET A 1 2.96 18.64 2.53
N GLU A 2 2.88 19.84 1.97
CA GLU A 2 2.18 20.03 0.67
C GLU A 2 2.96 19.27 -0.41
N ASN A 3 2.29 18.43 -1.24
CA ASN A 3 2.88 17.57 -2.28
C ASN A 3 3.82 16.43 -1.80
N GLY A 4 3.58 15.84 -0.64
CA GLY A 4 4.29 14.63 -0.22
C GLY A 4 4.11 13.46 -1.20
N VAL A 5 5.06 12.51 -1.18
CA VAL A 5 5.06 11.28 -1.99
C VAL A 5 5.54 10.12 -1.12
N MET A 6 4.77 9.06 -1.05
CA MET A 6 5.17 7.77 -0.47
C MET A 6 5.82 6.89 -1.54
N ILE A 7 6.74 6.03 -1.14
CA ILE A 7 7.18 4.90 -1.95
C ILE A 7 7.06 3.60 -1.16
N GLN A 8 6.40 2.59 -1.74
CA GLN A 8 6.55 1.20 -1.32
C GLN A 8 7.93 0.72 -1.78
N TYR A 9 8.89 0.63 -0.83
CA TYR A 9 10.30 0.35 -1.18
C TYR A 9 10.60 -1.15 -1.20
N PHE A 10 9.75 -1.94 -1.81
CA PHE A 10 9.95 -3.38 -2.06
C PHE A 10 9.00 -3.91 -3.14
N GLU A 11 9.34 -5.09 -3.67
CA GLU A 11 8.52 -5.90 -4.55
C GLU A 11 8.69 -7.39 -4.17
N TRP A 12 7.81 -8.25 -4.69
CA TRP A 12 7.73 -9.65 -4.25
C TRP A 12 8.99 -10.47 -4.48
N ASN A 13 9.67 -10.23 -5.62
CA ASN A 13 10.81 -11.04 -6.08
C ASN A 13 12.18 -10.44 -5.74
N LEU A 14 12.26 -9.56 -4.74
CA LEU A 14 13.53 -9.01 -4.28
C LEU A 14 14.55 -10.12 -3.94
N PRO A 15 15.86 -9.90 -4.21
CA PRO A 15 16.91 -10.87 -3.88
C PRO A 15 16.91 -11.24 -2.39
N ASN A 16 17.13 -12.54 -2.11
CA ASN A 16 17.27 -13.04 -0.75
C ASN A 16 18.74 -12.96 -0.26
N ASP A 17 19.38 -11.83 -0.44
CA ASP A 17 20.80 -11.63 -0.12
C ASP A 17 21.06 -10.91 1.21
N GLY A 18 19.99 -10.49 1.91
CA GLY A 18 20.06 -9.78 3.18
C GLY A 18 20.61 -8.37 3.10
N LYS A 19 20.58 -7.74 1.91
CA LYS A 19 21.15 -6.41 1.68
C LYS A 19 20.13 -5.32 1.37
N HIS A 20 18.85 -5.62 1.58
CA HIS A 20 17.80 -4.65 1.22
C HIS A 20 17.87 -3.38 2.08
N TRP A 21 18.11 -3.52 3.39
CA TRP A 21 18.30 -2.38 4.28
C TRP A 21 19.52 -1.53 3.92
N GLN A 22 20.61 -2.18 3.45
CA GLN A 22 21.80 -1.45 2.96
C GLN A 22 21.46 -0.65 1.70
N ARG A 23 20.71 -1.24 0.75
CA ARG A 23 20.25 -0.53 -0.46
C ARG A 23 19.36 0.65 -0.10
N LEU A 24 18.40 0.48 0.81
CA LEU A 24 17.54 1.55 1.28
C LEU A 24 18.36 2.70 1.90
N LYS A 25 19.33 2.36 2.74
CA LYS A 25 20.27 3.34 3.33
C LYS A 25 21.03 4.12 2.28
N GLU A 26 21.60 3.43 1.28
CA GLU A 26 22.37 4.03 0.20
C GLU A 26 21.50 4.93 -0.72
N ASP A 27 20.22 4.63 -0.82
CA ASP A 27 19.26 5.30 -1.69
C ASP A 27 18.55 6.50 -1.05
N ALA A 28 18.67 6.69 0.26
CA ALA A 28 17.97 7.72 1.02
C ALA A 28 18.12 9.13 0.43
N LYS A 29 19.34 9.50 0.03
CA LYS A 29 19.60 10.79 -0.62
C LYS A 29 18.86 10.94 -1.94
N HIS A 30 18.91 9.93 -2.80
CA HIS A 30 18.22 9.94 -4.09
C HIS A 30 16.70 10.09 -3.91
N LEU A 31 16.10 9.33 -2.98
CA LEU A 31 14.68 9.42 -2.67
C LEU A 31 14.27 10.84 -2.28
N SER A 32 15.04 11.50 -1.43
CA SER A 32 14.80 12.92 -1.08
C SER A 32 14.94 13.86 -2.27
N GLU A 33 15.97 13.66 -3.11
CA GLU A 33 16.20 14.49 -4.30
C GLU A 33 15.03 14.44 -5.27
N ILE A 34 14.42 13.26 -5.48
CA ILE A 34 13.25 13.09 -6.34
C ILE A 34 11.92 13.49 -5.66
N GLY A 35 11.92 13.86 -4.37
CA GLY A 35 10.76 14.39 -3.65
C GLY A 35 9.94 13.36 -2.87
N VAL A 36 10.48 12.17 -2.62
CA VAL A 36 9.88 11.20 -1.69
C VAL A 36 9.95 11.73 -0.27
N THR A 37 8.84 11.66 0.46
CA THR A 37 8.67 12.14 1.83
C THR A 37 8.33 11.04 2.82
N GLY A 38 7.95 9.86 2.34
CA GLY A 38 7.66 8.70 3.17
C GLY A 38 8.04 7.40 2.47
N VAL A 39 8.55 6.45 3.22
CA VAL A 39 8.93 5.12 2.74
C VAL A 39 8.15 4.05 3.49
N TRP A 40 7.31 3.31 2.78
CA TRP A 40 6.72 2.08 3.28
C TRP A 40 7.71 0.94 3.07
N ILE A 41 8.24 0.41 4.20
CA ILE A 41 9.17 -0.73 4.23
C ILE A 41 8.39 -2.05 4.40
N PRO A 42 8.91 -3.17 3.85
CA PRO A 42 8.29 -4.48 4.01
C PRO A 42 8.24 -4.91 5.49
N PRO A 43 7.45 -5.96 5.83
CA PRO A 43 7.46 -6.53 7.18
C PRO A 43 8.89 -6.86 7.61
N ALA A 44 9.36 -6.24 8.70
CA ALA A 44 10.77 -6.28 9.10
C ALA A 44 11.07 -7.35 10.16
N TYR A 45 10.05 -8.05 10.67
CA TYR A 45 10.17 -9.08 11.68
C TYR A 45 10.36 -10.48 11.09
N LYS A 46 10.68 -11.45 11.96
CA LYS A 46 10.99 -12.82 11.57
C LYS A 46 9.76 -13.51 10.95
N GLY A 47 9.90 -13.96 9.72
CA GLY A 47 8.95 -14.83 9.02
C GLY A 47 9.24 -16.32 9.24
N THR A 48 8.55 -17.17 8.46
CA THR A 48 8.64 -18.64 8.56
C THR A 48 10.00 -19.21 8.14
N SER A 49 10.79 -18.45 7.39
CA SER A 49 12.13 -18.82 6.91
C SER A 49 12.96 -17.59 6.53
N GLN A 50 14.24 -17.79 6.20
CA GLN A 50 15.12 -16.75 5.68
C GLN A 50 14.62 -16.15 4.33
N PHE A 51 13.79 -16.88 3.60
CA PHE A 51 13.28 -16.48 2.28
C PHE A 51 11.95 -15.77 2.34
N ASP A 52 11.30 -15.78 3.52
CA ASP A 52 9.99 -15.21 3.72
C ASP A 52 9.99 -13.70 3.44
N VAL A 53 9.05 -13.26 2.63
CA VAL A 53 8.86 -11.84 2.29
C VAL A 53 8.29 -11.03 3.45
N GLY A 54 7.94 -11.68 4.58
CA GLY A 54 7.50 -11.09 5.83
C GLY A 54 6.03 -11.36 6.16
N TYR A 55 5.23 -11.81 5.20
CA TYR A 55 3.79 -12.07 5.42
C TYR A 55 3.51 -13.42 6.09
N GLY A 56 4.49 -14.32 6.20
CA GLY A 56 4.44 -15.47 7.10
C GLY A 56 4.89 -15.13 8.51
N ALA A 57 4.23 -14.18 9.19
CA ALA A 57 4.66 -13.60 10.46
C ALA A 57 4.84 -14.63 11.57
N TYR A 58 6.10 -14.99 11.88
CA TYR A 58 6.42 -15.91 12.98
C TYR A 58 6.59 -15.18 14.32
N ASP A 59 7.54 -14.27 14.42
CA ASP A 59 7.85 -13.55 15.66
C ASP A 59 7.98 -12.05 15.43
N LEU A 60 6.94 -11.29 15.79
CA LEU A 60 6.90 -9.84 15.66
C LEU A 60 8.00 -9.12 16.46
N TRP A 61 8.50 -9.75 17.54
CA TRP A 61 9.53 -9.19 18.41
C TRP A 61 10.97 -9.49 17.95
N ASP A 62 11.15 -10.17 16.83
CA ASP A 62 12.46 -10.48 16.25
C ASP A 62 12.63 -9.76 14.92
N LEU A 63 13.32 -8.64 14.93
CA LEU A 63 13.60 -7.81 13.76
C LEU A 63 14.87 -8.27 12.98
N GLY A 64 15.23 -9.55 13.06
CA GLY A 64 16.47 -10.08 12.50
C GLY A 64 17.64 -9.98 13.49
N GLU A 65 17.36 -10.29 14.77
CA GLU A 65 18.31 -10.25 15.89
C GLU A 65 18.61 -11.63 16.47
N PHE A 66 17.66 -12.57 16.40
CA PHE A 66 17.78 -13.89 17.04
C PHE A 66 17.92 -15.02 16.02
N ASP A 67 18.64 -16.08 16.40
CA ASP A 67 18.70 -17.30 15.58
C ASP A 67 17.39 -18.08 15.73
N GLN A 68 16.47 -17.84 14.80
CA GLN A 68 15.16 -18.46 14.71
C GLN A 68 14.85 -18.82 13.24
N LYS A 69 14.14 -19.93 13.02
CA LYS A 69 13.82 -20.41 11.67
C LYS A 69 15.06 -20.58 10.78
N GLY A 70 16.19 -20.99 11.39
CA GLY A 70 17.45 -21.27 10.71
C GLY A 70 18.20 -20.03 10.23
N THR A 71 17.92 -18.86 10.77
CA THR A 71 18.56 -17.60 10.37
C THR A 71 18.52 -16.58 11.50
N ILE A 72 19.54 -15.71 11.56
CA ILE A 72 19.51 -14.50 12.40
C ILE A 72 18.80 -13.38 11.64
N ARG A 73 19.23 -13.05 10.42
CA ARG A 73 18.65 -12.00 9.61
C ARG A 73 17.27 -12.39 9.04
N THR A 74 16.49 -11.40 8.66
CA THR A 74 15.34 -11.60 7.78
C THR A 74 15.80 -11.68 6.32
N LYS A 75 14.88 -11.84 5.36
CA LYS A 75 15.16 -11.71 3.93
C LYS A 75 15.92 -10.40 3.62
N TYR A 76 15.58 -9.35 4.32
CA TYR A 76 15.98 -7.98 4.02
C TYR A 76 17.28 -7.54 4.71
N GLY A 77 17.64 -8.15 5.83
CA GLY A 77 18.84 -7.83 6.59
C GLY A 77 18.67 -8.07 8.09
N THR A 78 19.60 -7.55 8.88
CA THR A 78 19.60 -7.56 10.33
C THR A 78 18.87 -6.34 10.91
N LYS A 79 18.49 -6.41 12.17
CA LYS A 79 17.91 -5.29 12.93
C LYS A 79 18.81 -4.04 12.92
N GLN A 80 20.12 -4.24 13.09
CA GLN A 80 21.07 -3.11 13.11
C GLN A 80 21.12 -2.39 11.76
N GLU A 81 21.13 -3.13 10.66
CA GLU A 81 21.08 -2.55 9.31
C GLU A 81 19.78 -1.80 9.04
N LEU A 82 18.64 -2.30 9.57
CA LEU A 82 17.36 -1.62 9.49
C LEU A 82 17.37 -0.29 10.25
N ILE A 83 17.86 -0.28 11.49
CA ILE A 83 17.98 0.95 12.29
C ILE A 83 18.84 1.98 11.55
N GLU A 84 19.99 1.56 11.02
CA GLU A 84 20.88 2.45 10.26
C GLU A 84 20.22 3.00 8.97
N ALA A 85 19.36 2.22 8.31
CA ALA A 85 18.62 2.68 7.12
C ALA A 85 17.57 3.73 7.52
N ILE A 86 16.84 3.51 8.61
CA ILE A 86 15.84 4.47 9.11
C ILE A 86 16.52 5.77 9.56
N GLU A 87 17.61 5.67 10.31
CA GLU A 87 18.39 6.86 10.72
C GLU A 87 18.92 7.66 9.52
N GLU A 88 19.28 6.98 8.42
CA GLU A 88 19.71 7.67 7.20
C GLU A 88 18.56 8.38 6.51
N LEU A 89 17.38 7.74 6.38
CA LEU A 89 16.16 8.36 5.83
C LEU A 89 15.77 9.63 6.60
N HIS A 90 15.77 9.57 7.93
CA HIS A 90 15.47 10.73 8.78
C HIS A 90 16.41 11.91 8.59
N LYS A 91 17.68 11.70 8.23
CA LYS A 91 18.61 12.81 7.90
C LYS A 91 18.17 13.61 6.67
N TYR A 92 17.33 13.02 5.84
CA TYR A 92 16.76 13.64 4.64
C TYR A 92 15.28 13.99 4.79
N ASP A 93 14.76 14.04 6.03
CA ASP A 93 13.36 14.35 6.34
C ASP A 93 12.37 13.41 5.63
N ILE A 94 12.70 12.11 5.56
CA ILE A 94 11.85 11.07 5.00
C ILE A 94 11.30 10.21 6.13
N ASP A 95 9.98 10.17 6.27
CA ASP A 95 9.26 9.34 7.24
C ASP A 95 9.33 7.85 6.84
N VAL A 96 9.23 6.96 7.83
CA VAL A 96 9.27 5.51 7.61
C VAL A 96 8.00 4.85 8.16
N TYR A 97 7.32 4.09 7.30
CA TYR A 97 6.10 3.35 7.64
C TYR A 97 6.37 1.85 7.58
N LEU A 98 6.23 1.18 8.72
CA LEU A 98 6.45 -0.27 8.82
C LEU A 98 5.18 -1.03 8.41
N ASP A 99 5.35 -2.04 7.56
CA ASP A 99 4.27 -3.00 7.25
C ASP A 99 3.96 -3.87 8.46
N ALA A 100 2.73 -3.75 8.99
CA ALA A 100 2.27 -4.46 10.17
C ALA A 100 1.27 -5.56 9.79
N VAL A 101 1.74 -6.81 9.78
CA VAL A 101 0.94 -8.02 9.51
C VAL A 101 0.44 -8.58 10.83
N LEU A 102 -0.78 -8.25 11.18
CA LEU A 102 -1.37 -8.56 12.49
C LEU A 102 -2.47 -9.61 12.44
N ASN A 103 -3.00 -9.95 11.26
CA ASN A 103 -4.12 -10.87 11.11
C ASN A 103 -3.80 -12.31 11.54
N HIS A 104 -2.61 -12.79 11.25
CA HIS A 104 -2.28 -14.21 11.38
C HIS A 104 -0.83 -14.45 11.79
N LYS A 105 -0.52 -15.70 12.15
CA LYS A 105 0.83 -16.17 12.43
C LYS A 105 1.16 -17.43 11.66
N GLY A 106 2.39 -17.48 11.08
CA GLY A 106 2.90 -18.64 10.37
C GLY A 106 4.11 -19.29 11.06
N GLY A 107 4.38 -20.55 10.72
CA GLY A 107 5.60 -21.24 11.13
C GLY A 107 5.69 -21.57 12.63
N ALA A 108 4.60 -21.99 13.27
CA ALA A 108 4.59 -22.45 14.67
C ALA A 108 5.73 -23.44 14.96
N ASP A 109 6.17 -23.51 16.21
CA ASP A 109 7.26 -24.40 16.64
C ASP A 109 6.78 -25.86 16.81
N GLU A 110 5.52 -26.04 17.22
CA GLU A 110 4.91 -27.36 17.45
C GLU A 110 3.44 -27.34 17.02
N THR A 111 2.89 -28.54 16.75
CA THR A 111 1.45 -28.74 16.60
C THR A 111 0.77 -28.95 17.96
N GLU A 112 -0.53 -28.64 18.00
CA GLU A 112 -1.41 -28.96 19.13
C GLU A 112 -2.63 -29.68 18.60
N THR A 113 -3.17 -30.61 19.43
CA THR A 113 -4.44 -31.30 19.12
C THR A 113 -5.60 -30.53 19.73
N PHE A 114 -6.59 -30.18 18.90
CA PHE A 114 -7.80 -29.49 19.32
C PHE A 114 -8.99 -29.85 18.43
N LEU A 115 -10.21 -29.58 18.92
CA LEU A 115 -11.44 -29.74 18.14
C LEU A 115 -11.56 -28.58 17.13
N ALA A 116 -11.87 -28.93 15.88
CA ALA A 116 -12.18 -27.98 14.84
C ALA A 116 -13.37 -28.47 13.99
N ILE A 117 -13.95 -27.51 13.25
CA ILE A 117 -15.00 -27.76 12.25
C ILE A 117 -14.47 -27.24 10.92
N GLU A 118 -14.53 -28.06 9.88
CA GLU A 118 -14.23 -27.61 8.52
C GLU A 118 -15.41 -26.76 8.01
N VAL A 119 -15.10 -25.57 7.47
CA VAL A 119 -16.09 -24.65 6.90
C VAL A 119 -15.94 -24.55 5.39
N ASP A 120 -17.02 -24.12 4.72
CA ASP A 120 -17.04 -23.91 3.28
C ASP A 120 -16.11 -22.73 2.89
N PRO A 121 -15.17 -22.92 1.98
CA PRO A 121 -14.29 -21.86 1.48
C PRO A 121 -15.02 -20.69 0.83
N GLU A 122 -16.21 -20.91 0.26
CA GLU A 122 -17.01 -19.84 -0.38
C GLU A 122 -18.01 -19.18 0.59
N ASN A 123 -18.23 -19.77 1.77
CA ASN A 123 -19.06 -19.17 2.82
C ASN A 123 -18.63 -19.68 4.21
N ARG A 124 -17.80 -18.90 4.89
CA ARG A 124 -17.21 -19.24 6.20
C ARG A 124 -18.23 -19.52 7.31
N ASN A 125 -19.49 -19.07 7.14
CA ASN A 125 -20.57 -19.34 8.08
C ASN A 125 -21.20 -20.73 7.89
N VAL A 126 -20.84 -21.48 6.85
CA VAL A 126 -21.35 -22.81 6.55
C VAL A 126 -20.37 -23.88 7.03
N GLU A 127 -20.76 -24.61 8.06
CA GLU A 127 -20.02 -25.76 8.56
C GLU A 127 -20.28 -26.99 7.68
N ILE A 128 -19.21 -27.59 7.13
CA ILE A 128 -19.30 -28.74 6.21
C ILE A 128 -18.86 -30.05 6.86
N SER A 129 -18.45 -30.03 8.14
CA SER A 129 -18.17 -31.22 8.93
C SER A 129 -18.82 -31.12 10.33
N ALA A 130 -18.95 -32.26 11.03
CA ALA A 130 -19.09 -32.25 12.47
C ALA A 130 -17.74 -31.89 13.12
N PRO A 131 -17.70 -31.48 14.41
CA PRO A 131 -16.44 -31.28 15.12
C PRO A 131 -15.60 -32.56 15.17
N PHE A 132 -14.30 -32.43 14.93
CA PHE A 132 -13.32 -33.51 14.99
C PHE A 132 -11.95 -32.99 15.42
N ASP A 133 -11.10 -33.88 15.94
CA ASP A 133 -9.75 -33.54 16.35
C ASP A 133 -8.83 -33.36 15.14
N ILE A 134 -8.14 -32.22 15.08
CA ILE A 134 -7.05 -31.96 14.16
C ILE A 134 -5.75 -31.72 14.93
N ASP A 135 -4.61 -31.80 14.24
CA ASP A 135 -3.31 -31.34 14.73
C ASP A 135 -2.91 -30.08 13.96
N GLY A 136 -3.17 -28.91 14.57
CA GLY A 136 -2.88 -27.60 13.98
C GLY A 136 -1.54 -27.02 14.44
N TRP A 137 -0.88 -26.25 13.56
CA TRP A 137 0.36 -25.53 13.86
C TRP A 137 0.07 -24.20 14.57
N THR A 138 -0.07 -24.27 15.92
CA THR A 138 -0.54 -23.15 16.74
C THR A 138 0.34 -22.84 17.95
N LYS A 139 1.35 -23.67 18.27
CA LYS A 139 2.20 -23.46 19.42
C LYS A 139 3.46 -22.69 19.06
N PHE A 140 3.53 -21.43 19.50
CA PHE A 140 4.67 -20.55 19.29
C PHE A 140 5.39 -20.28 20.61
N THR A 141 6.62 -20.73 20.73
CA THR A 141 7.44 -20.68 21.96
C THR A 141 8.64 -19.76 21.84
N PHE A 142 9.05 -19.40 20.61
CA PHE A 142 10.15 -18.50 20.31
C PHE A 142 11.46 -18.83 21.03
N PRO A 143 11.99 -20.06 20.87
CA PRO A 143 13.11 -20.55 21.68
C PRO A 143 14.38 -19.75 21.46
N GLY A 144 14.66 -19.27 20.23
CA GLY A 144 15.85 -18.49 19.93
C GLY A 144 15.86 -17.11 20.57
N ARG A 145 14.68 -16.49 20.75
CA ARG A 145 14.52 -15.19 21.41
C ARG A 145 14.60 -15.30 22.95
N ASN A 146 14.27 -16.44 23.51
CA ASN A 146 14.37 -16.73 24.93
C ASN A 146 13.75 -15.66 25.85
N ASN A 147 12.51 -15.30 25.57
CA ASN A 147 11.69 -14.31 26.29
C ASN A 147 12.23 -12.85 26.27
N LYS A 148 13.28 -12.52 25.54
CA LYS A 148 13.72 -11.12 25.37
C LYS A 148 12.58 -10.32 24.72
N TYR A 149 12.31 -9.14 25.20
CA TYR A 149 11.23 -8.21 24.84
C TYR A 149 9.80 -8.67 25.25
N SER A 150 9.43 -9.94 25.05
CA SER A 150 8.13 -10.49 25.46
C SER A 150 8.28 -11.95 25.90
N ALA A 151 7.63 -12.30 27.00
CA ALA A 151 7.49 -13.68 27.48
C ALA A 151 6.18 -14.36 26.99
N PHE A 152 5.36 -13.66 26.22
CA PHE A 152 4.08 -14.17 25.72
C PHE A 152 4.30 -15.37 24.80
N LYS A 153 3.44 -16.38 24.93
CA LYS A 153 3.46 -17.60 24.12
C LYS A 153 2.08 -17.80 23.51
N TRP A 154 2.07 -18.26 22.27
CA TRP A 154 0.82 -18.54 21.57
C TRP A 154 0.51 -20.03 21.62
N ASN A 155 -0.76 -20.33 21.70
CA ASN A 155 -1.31 -21.68 21.63
C ASN A 155 -2.68 -21.63 20.95
N PHE A 156 -3.27 -22.78 20.63
CA PHE A 156 -4.51 -22.87 19.83
C PHE A 156 -5.69 -22.06 20.40
N THR A 157 -5.71 -21.79 21.72
CA THR A 157 -6.81 -21.02 22.33
C THR A 157 -6.81 -19.54 21.96
N LEU A 158 -5.73 -19.03 21.37
CA LEU A 158 -5.55 -17.65 20.97
C LEU A 158 -5.76 -17.42 19.45
N PHE A 159 -6.29 -18.44 18.78
CA PHE A 159 -6.58 -18.41 17.34
C PHE A 159 -8.01 -18.84 17.07
N ASP A 160 -8.60 -18.36 15.97
CA ASP A 160 -9.95 -18.71 15.53
C ASP A 160 -9.96 -19.82 14.49
N GLY A 161 -8.93 -19.94 13.69
CA GLY A 161 -8.84 -20.92 12.63
C GLY A 161 -7.44 -21.23 12.15
N VAL A 162 -7.33 -22.32 11.40
CA VAL A 162 -6.10 -22.76 10.71
C VAL A 162 -6.44 -23.36 9.34
N ASP A 163 -5.43 -23.45 8.45
CA ASP A 163 -5.60 -23.95 7.07
C ASP A 163 -5.10 -25.38 6.83
N TYR A 164 -4.54 -26.04 7.84
CA TYR A 164 -3.91 -27.34 7.66
C TYR A 164 -4.09 -28.26 8.87
N ASP A 165 -4.55 -29.48 8.58
CA ASP A 165 -4.54 -30.58 9.57
C ASP A 165 -3.30 -31.47 9.36
N ASN A 166 -2.32 -31.37 10.23
CA ASN A 166 -1.08 -32.15 10.18
C ASN A 166 -1.30 -33.66 10.41
N ARG A 167 -2.41 -34.06 11.07
CA ARG A 167 -2.76 -35.49 11.34
C ARG A 167 -3.13 -36.18 10.02
N THR A 168 -3.89 -35.51 9.17
CA THR A 168 -4.36 -36.08 7.90
C THR A 168 -3.59 -35.62 6.67
N GLY A 169 -2.79 -34.56 6.80
CA GLY A 169 -2.06 -33.91 5.72
C GLY A 169 -2.98 -33.13 4.77
N LYS A 170 -4.14 -32.68 5.21
CA LYS A 170 -5.12 -31.99 4.37
C LYS A 170 -5.16 -30.49 4.63
N ASN A 171 -5.23 -29.73 3.54
CA ASN A 171 -5.61 -28.32 3.56
C ASN A 171 -7.14 -28.20 3.64
N GLY A 172 -7.60 -27.19 4.34
CA GLY A 172 -9.01 -26.83 4.52
C GLY A 172 -9.09 -25.54 5.32
N ILE A 173 -10.29 -25.06 5.64
CA ILE A 173 -10.46 -23.98 6.60
C ILE A 173 -11.10 -24.57 7.82
N TYR A 174 -10.32 -24.68 8.89
CA TYR A 174 -10.70 -25.34 10.12
C TYR A 174 -10.95 -24.30 11.20
N LYS A 175 -12.23 -24.02 11.49
CA LYS A 175 -12.63 -23.16 12.59
C LYS A 175 -12.40 -23.89 13.91
N ILE A 176 -11.68 -23.27 14.84
CA ILE A 176 -11.37 -23.83 16.16
C ILE A 176 -12.64 -23.84 17.01
N VAL A 177 -12.90 -24.96 17.72
CA VAL A 177 -14.05 -25.12 18.57
C VAL A 177 -13.64 -25.03 20.04
N GLY A 178 -14.35 -24.23 20.83
CA GLY A 178 -14.10 -24.03 22.25
C GLY A 178 -15.08 -23.03 22.87
N ASP A 179 -14.94 -22.81 24.18
CA ASP A 179 -15.73 -21.80 24.88
C ASP A 179 -15.39 -20.40 24.35
N ASN A 180 -16.43 -19.66 23.94
CA ASN A 180 -16.34 -18.34 23.33
C ASN A 180 -15.54 -18.27 21.99
N LYS A 181 -15.38 -19.41 21.30
CA LYS A 181 -14.73 -19.49 19.99
C LYS A 181 -15.71 -19.29 18.85
N ASN A 182 -15.41 -18.35 17.99
CA ASN A 182 -16.10 -18.12 16.71
C ASN A 182 -15.23 -17.19 15.87
N TRP A 183 -15.54 -17.04 14.59
CA TRP A 183 -14.96 -16.00 13.76
C TRP A 183 -15.17 -14.62 14.39
N ASP A 184 -14.16 -13.77 14.36
CA ASP A 184 -14.25 -12.38 14.81
C ASP A 184 -15.36 -11.63 14.05
N GLN A 185 -15.96 -10.67 14.71
CA GLN A 185 -16.94 -9.76 14.13
C GLN A 185 -16.28 -8.42 13.82
N GLY A 186 -16.97 -7.52 13.10
CA GLY A 186 -16.36 -6.26 12.67
C GLY A 186 -15.32 -6.45 11.58
N VAL A 187 -15.47 -7.51 10.77
CA VAL A 187 -14.69 -7.85 9.58
C VAL A 187 -15.53 -7.73 8.32
N ASP A 188 -14.92 -7.83 7.13
CA ASP A 188 -15.69 -7.81 5.89
C ASP A 188 -16.65 -9.01 5.78
N SER A 189 -17.84 -8.76 5.23
CA SER A 189 -18.89 -9.77 5.01
C SER A 189 -18.71 -10.60 3.73
N GLU A 190 -17.64 -10.37 2.97
CA GLU A 190 -17.28 -11.23 1.83
C GLU A 190 -17.12 -12.67 2.31
N LEU A 191 -17.53 -13.64 1.51
CA LEU A 191 -17.57 -15.07 1.88
C LEU A 191 -18.36 -15.36 3.18
N GLY A 192 -19.35 -14.52 3.50
CA GLY A 192 -20.19 -14.63 4.69
C GLY A 192 -19.57 -13.96 5.94
N ASN A 193 -18.33 -14.24 6.23
CA ASN A 193 -17.46 -13.60 7.22
C ASN A 193 -16.02 -13.83 6.77
N TYR A 194 -15.24 -12.75 6.59
CA TYR A 194 -13.90 -12.88 6.06
C TYR A 194 -12.81 -12.59 7.10
N ASP A 195 -13.01 -13.08 8.32
CA ASP A 195 -12.01 -13.10 9.38
C ASP A 195 -10.78 -13.92 8.94
N TYR A 196 -10.99 -15.20 8.69
CA TYR A 196 -9.92 -16.10 8.26
C TYR A 196 -9.34 -15.74 6.89
N LEU A 197 -8.06 -15.43 6.85
CA LEU A 197 -7.29 -15.20 5.61
C LEU A 197 -6.35 -16.38 5.30
N MET A 198 -5.43 -16.69 6.21
CA MET A 198 -4.39 -17.71 6.03
C MET A 198 -3.70 -18.09 7.35
N ASN A 199 -2.96 -19.21 7.37
CA ASN A 199 -2.15 -19.69 8.49
C ASN A 199 -2.96 -19.87 9.79
N ALA A 200 -2.44 -19.46 10.95
CA ALA A 200 -3.17 -19.43 12.23
C ALA A 200 -3.74 -18.03 12.45
N ASP A 201 -5.04 -17.92 12.37
CA ASP A 201 -5.82 -16.68 12.45
C ASP A 201 -5.93 -16.21 13.90
N ILE A 202 -5.57 -14.95 14.14
CA ILE A 202 -5.47 -14.40 15.51
C ILE A 202 -6.86 -14.01 16.03
N ASP A 203 -7.23 -14.52 17.19
CA ASP A 203 -8.50 -14.22 17.88
C ASP A 203 -8.40 -12.92 18.69
N PHE A 204 -8.88 -11.82 18.12
CA PHE A 204 -8.91 -10.51 18.77
C PHE A 204 -10.01 -10.35 19.84
N SER A 205 -10.83 -11.35 20.08
CA SER A 205 -11.75 -11.36 21.22
C SER A 205 -11.01 -11.51 22.57
N HIS A 206 -9.76 -12.00 22.55
CA HIS A 206 -8.94 -12.18 23.74
C HIS A 206 -8.26 -10.88 24.20
N PRO A 207 -8.55 -10.35 25.40
CA PRO A 207 -7.89 -9.14 25.90
C PRO A 207 -6.36 -9.25 25.98
N GLU A 208 -5.84 -10.46 26.31
CA GLU A 208 -4.40 -10.68 26.39
C GLU A 208 -3.70 -10.64 25.02
N VAL A 209 -4.38 -11.05 23.96
CA VAL A 209 -3.91 -10.93 22.56
C VAL A 209 -3.84 -9.44 22.17
N ARG A 210 -4.93 -8.71 22.41
CA ARG A 210 -5.00 -7.27 22.12
C ARG A 210 -3.88 -6.50 22.84
N GLU A 211 -3.68 -6.76 24.13
CA GLU A 211 -2.62 -6.10 24.92
C GLU A 211 -1.21 -6.51 24.45
N GLU A 212 -0.99 -7.76 24.03
CA GLU A 212 0.30 -8.20 23.49
C GLU A 212 0.64 -7.47 22.18
N ILE A 213 -0.33 -7.37 21.28
CA ILE A 213 -0.15 -6.68 19.99
C ILE A 213 0.05 -5.17 20.20
N ILE A 214 -0.74 -4.52 21.08
CA ILE A 214 -0.55 -3.10 21.41
C ILE A 214 0.84 -2.86 22.03
N ARG A 215 1.28 -3.72 22.93
CA ARG A 215 2.60 -3.65 23.56
C ARG A 215 3.71 -3.80 22.52
N TRP A 216 3.54 -4.72 21.55
CA TRP A 216 4.45 -4.84 20.43
C TRP A 216 4.50 -3.57 19.59
N GLY A 217 3.35 -3.01 19.23
CA GLY A 217 3.28 -1.77 18.46
C GLY A 217 4.06 -0.64 19.14
N LYS A 218 3.88 -0.45 20.45
CA LYS A 218 4.64 0.55 21.22
C LYS A 218 6.13 0.24 21.26
N TRP A 219 6.50 -1.02 21.40
CA TRP A 219 7.90 -1.42 21.43
C TRP A 219 8.58 -1.16 20.07
N VAL A 220 7.96 -1.57 18.95
CA VAL A 220 8.59 -1.45 17.65
C VAL A 220 8.75 0.02 17.21
N VAL A 221 7.78 0.88 17.52
CA VAL A 221 7.90 2.33 17.29
C VAL A 221 9.07 2.90 18.10
N ASN A 222 9.18 2.53 19.38
CA ASN A 222 10.29 3.00 20.22
C ASN A 222 11.65 2.45 19.77
N GLU A 223 11.70 1.21 19.34
CA GLU A 223 12.92 0.51 18.95
C GLU A 223 13.48 1.01 17.63
N LEU A 224 12.61 1.21 16.63
CA LEU A 224 12.98 1.60 15.27
C LEU A 224 12.87 3.10 15.01
N LYS A 225 12.11 3.83 15.84
CA LYS A 225 11.78 5.26 15.62
C LYS A 225 11.03 5.50 14.30
N ILE A 226 10.16 4.56 13.92
CA ILE A 226 9.29 4.72 12.76
C ILE A 226 8.23 5.77 12.99
N ASP A 227 7.72 6.35 11.90
CA ASP A 227 6.78 7.47 11.89
C ASP A 227 5.34 7.03 11.62
N GLY A 228 5.14 5.77 11.25
CA GLY A 228 3.81 5.23 10.97
C GLY A 228 3.79 3.74 10.68
N PHE A 229 2.58 3.25 10.42
CA PHE A 229 2.31 1.88 9.98
C PHE A 229 1.58 1.84 8.64
N ARG A 230 1.91 0.84 7.83
CA ARG A 230 0.99 0.29 6.85
C ARG A 230 0.36 -0.95 7.48
N MET A 231 -0.95 -0.93 7.64
CA MET A 231 -1.71 -2.01 8.26
C MET A 231 -2.14 -3.00 7.18
N ASP A 232 -1.59 -4.20 7.23
CA ASP A 232 -1.88 -5.29 6.31
C ASP A 232 -3.28 -5.85 6.52
N ALA A 233 -3.98 -6.18 5.41
CA ALA A 233 -5.18 -7.00 5.37
C ALA A 233 -6.29 -6.58 6.37
N VAL A 234 -6.49 -5.28 6.57
CA VAL A 234 -7.39 -4.74 7.63
C VAL A 234 -8.85 -5.17 7.49
N LYS A 235 -9.31 -5.61 6.31
CA LYS A 235 -10.67 -6.12 6.12
C LYS A 235 -10.94 -7.44 6.85
N HIS A 236 -9.87 -8.14 7.27
CA HIS A 236 -9.89 -9.41 7.97
C HIS A 236 -9.70 -9.26 9.49
N ILE A 237 -9.41 -8.07 9.97
CA ILE A 237 -9.14 -7.79 11.38
C ILE A 237 -10.35 -7.05 11.99
N ASN A 238 -10.71 -7.40 13.20
CA ASN A 238 -11.77 -6.72 13.96
C ASN A 238 -11.54 -5.21 13.97
N ASP A 239 -12.51 -4.43 13.45
CA ASP A 239 -12.39 -2.98 13.28
C ASP A 239 -12.30 -2.22 14.62
N GLU A 240 -12.97 -2.69 15.69
CA GLU A 240 -12.86 -2.13 17.04
C GLU A 240 -11.43 -2.29 17.60
N PHE A 241 -10.81 -3.46 17.36
CA PHE A 241 -9.40 -3.66 17.75
C PHE A 241 -8.46 -2.74 16.96
N MET A 242 -8.68 -2.60 15.67
CA MET A 242 -7.84 -1.73 14.84
C MET A 242 -7.91 -0.27 15.31
N ALA A 243 -9.12 0.23 15.61
CA ALA A 243 -9.32 1.55 16.20
C ALA A 243 -8.60 1.68 17.55
N GLU A 244 -8.77 0.69 18.45
CA GLU A 244 -8.09 0.68 19.76
C GLU A 244 -6.55 0.69 19.59
N PHE A 245 -6.02 -0.16 18.73
CA PHE A 245 -4.57 -0.26 18.49
C PHE A 245 -3.99 1.09 18.07
N LEU A 246 -4.57 1.72 17.04
CA LEU A 246 -4.07 3.01 16.52
C LEU A 246 -4.24 4.15 17.53
N THR A 247 -5.38 4.24 18.20
CA THR A 247 -5.60 5.21 19.29
C THR A 247 -4.53 5.06 20.37
N ARG A 248 -4.27 3.83 20.86
CA ARG A 248 -3.26 3.55 21.90
C ARG A 248 -1.82 3.86 21.47
N ILE A 249 -1.53 3.74 20.18
CA ILE A 249 -0.23 4.16 19.61
C ILE A 249 -0.13 5.68 19.63
N ARG A 250 -1.15 6.42 19.14
CA ARG A 250 -1.17 7.89 19.12
C ARG A 250 -1.17 8.53 20.50
N GLU A 251 -1.86 7.97 21.47
CA GLU A 251 -1.76 8.39 22.87
C GLU A 251 -0.32 8.41 23.40
N THR A 252 0.54 7.55 22.83
CA THR A 252 1.93 7.42 23.28
C THR A 252 2.91 8.26 22.46
N TYR A 253 2.70 8.35 21.14
CA TYR A 253 3.67 8.94 20.20
C TYR A 253 3.19 10.22 19.52
N GLY A 254 1.93 10.60 19.72
CA GLY A 254 1.32 11.82 19.17
C GLY A 254 0.36 11.55 18.02
N GLU A 255 -0.54 12.52 17.81
CA GLU A 255 -1.60 12.45 16.79
C GLU A 255 -1.04 12.41 15.35
N ASP A 256 0.18 12.90 15.14
CA ASP A 256 0.85 12.91 13.84
C ASP A 256 1.40 11.54 13.43
N PHE A 257 1.33 10.51 14.30
CA PHE A 257 1.77 9.15 13.95
C PHE A 257 0.89 8.59 12.83
N TYR A 258 1.50 8.37 11.67
CA TYR A 258 0.78 8.04 10.43
C TYR A 258 0.28 6.61 10.39
N SER A 259 -0.84 6.38 9.71
CA SER A 259 -1.35 5.04 9.42
C SER A 259 -2.07 4.99 8.08
N VAL A 260 -1.82 3.93 7.31
CA VAL A 260 -2.58 3.57 6.11
C VAL A 260 -2.95 2.10 6.14
N GLY A 261 -4.21 1.78 5.90
CA GLY A 261 -4.74 0.40 5.87
C GLY A 261 -4.91 -0.13 4.45
N GLU A 262 -4.63 -1.41 4.28
CA GLU A 262 -4.98 -2.14 3.09
C GLU A 262 -6.33 -2.84 3.27
N TYR A 263 -7.37 -2.27 2.68
CA TYR A 263 -8.69 -2.88 2.57
C TYR A 263 -8.93 -3.28 1.11
N TRP A 264 -8.52 -4.49 0.72
CA TRP A 264 -8.53 -4.93 -0.68
C TRP A 264 -9.94 -5.29 -1.15
N ARG A 265 -10.72 -4.28 -1.49
CA ARG A 265 -12.07 -4.43 -2.03
C ARG A 265 -12.45 -3.23 -2.90
N ASN A 266 -12.92 -3.49 -4.12
CA ASN A 266 -13.42 -2.45 -5.02
C ASN A 266 -14.90 -2.14 -4.73
N ASP A 267 -15.15 -1.58 -3.54
CA ASP A 267 -16.48 -1.17 -3.06
C ASP A 267 -16.35 0.05 -2.16
N LEU A 268 -16.58 1.24 -2.72
CA LEU A 268 -16.49 2.51 -1.99
C LEU A 268 -17.39 2.55 -0.74
N GLY A 269 -18.55 1.88 -0.78
CA GLY A 269 -19.45 1.82 0.37
C GLY A 269 -18.79 1.10 1.54
N LYS A 270 -18.12 -0.04 1.29
CA LYS A 270 -17.40 -0.79 2.30
C LYS A 270 -16.16 -0.08 2.82
N LEU A 271 -15.41 0.58 1.95
CA LEU A 271 -14.25 1.38 2.36
C LEU A 271 -14.66 2.53 3.28
N LYS A 272 -15.76 3.23 2.96
CA LYS A 272 -16.29 4.30 3.82
C LYS A 272 -16.89 3.78 5.11
N GLU A 273 -17.55 2.63 5.09
CA GLU A 273 -18.04 1.95 6.30
C GLU A 273 -16.88 1.66 7.25
N TYR A 274 -15.79 1.08 6.74
CA TYR A 274 -14.59 0.79 7.53
C TYR A 274 -13.96 2.05 8.10
N LEU A 275 -13.70 3.08 7.29
CA LEU A 275 -13.17 4.37 7.77
C LEU A 275 -14.00 4.95 8.92
N ASN A 276 -15.33 4.87 8.80
CA ASN A 276 -16.22 5.33 9.86
C ASN A 276 -16.14 4.46 11.12
N ASN A 277 -16.06 3.12 10.97
CA ASN A 277 -15.99 2.18 12.09
C ASN A 277 -14.71 2.35 12.89
N VAL A 278 -13.57 2.58 12.22
CA VAL A 278 -12.29 2.84 12.88
C VAL A 278 -12.12 4.31 13.31
N GLY A 279 -13.16 5.15 13.18
CA GLY A 279 -13.13 6.54 13.61
C GLY A 279 -12.17 7.43 12.84
N TYR A 280 -11.85 7.09 11.58
CA TYR A 280 -10.86 7.77 10.73
C TYR A 280 -9.43 7.76 11.32
N GLU A 281 -9.12 6.72 12.13
CA GLU A 281 -7.77 6.53 12.69
C GLU A 281 -6.73 6.06 11.65
N THR A 282 -7.15 5.75 10.43
CA THR A 282 -6.25 5.32 9.34
C THR A 282 -6.75 5.82 8.00
N ASP A 283 -5.82 6.17 7.11
CA ASP A 283 -6.11 6.32 5.68
C ASP A 283 -6.28 4.94 5.04
N LEU A 284 -6.76 4.89 3.80
CA LEU A 284 -6.84 3.66 3.02
C LEU A 284 -6.19 3.80 1.66
N PHE A 285 -5.56 2.74 1.19
CA PHE A 285 -5.20 2.62 -0.22
C PHE A 285 -6.46 2.66 -1.09
N ASP A 286 -6.45 3.50 -2.12
CA ASP A 286 -7.59 3.68 -3.04
C ASP A 286 -7.65 2.55 -4.07
N VAL A 287 -8.14 1.40 -3.63
CA VAL A 287 -8.31 0.20 -4.45
C VAL A 287 -9.29 0.45 -5.60
N GLY A 288 -10.29 1.32 -5.39
CA GLY A 288 -11.22 1.73 -6.44
C GLY A 288 -10.52 2.42 -7.61
N LEU A 289 -9.61 3.37 -7.31
CA LEU A 289 -8.81 4.05 -8.34
C LEU A 289 -7.86 3.08 -9.05
N HIS A 290 -7.19 2.18 -8.31
CA HIS A 290 -6.35 1.15 -8.91
C HIS A 290 -7.12 0.33 -9.94
N PHE A 291 -8.30 -0.19 -9.60
CA PHE A 291 -9.11 -0.99 -10.52
C PHE A 291 -9.64 -0.17 -11.71
N ASN A 292 -9.99 1.11 -11.52
CA ASN A 292 -10.36 1.97 -12.64
C ASN A 292 -9.19 2.14 -13.62
N MET A 293 -7.96 2.33 -13.12
CA MET A 293 -6.76 2.41 -13.94
C MET A 293 -6.43 1.07 -14.62
N PHE A 294 -6.60 -0.04 -13.91
CA PHE A 294 -6.44 -1.38 -14.48
C PHE A 294 -7.41 -1.61 -15.66
N GLU A 295 -8.70 -1.34 -15.47
CA GLU A 295 -9.71 -1.45 -16.52
C GLU A 295 -9.43 -0.50 -17.69
N ALA A 296 -9.00 0.72 -17.42
CA ALA A 296 -8.61 1.67 -18.47
C ALA A 296 -7.44 1.13 -19.28
N SER A 297 -6.44 0.51 -18.63
CA SER A 297 -5.28 -0.08 -19.29
C SER A 297 -5.66 -1.26 -20.20
N LYS A 298 -6.63 -2.09 -19.80
CA LYS A 298 -7.09 -3.26 -20.56
C LYS A 298 -8.01 -2.88 -21.72
N ASN A 299 -8.95 -1.96 -21.48
CA ASN A 299 -9.98 -1.61 -22.45
C ASN A 299 -9.54 -0.49 -23.41
N ARG A 300 -8.39 0.15 -23.17
CA ARG A 300 -7.80 1.16 -24.07
C ARG A 300 -8.86 2.23 -24.47
N ARG A 301 -9.02 2.49 -25.78
CA ARG A 301 -9.96 3.46 -26.34
C ARG A 301 -11.42 3.24 -25.93
N ASP A 302 -11.81 2.02 -25.59
CA ASP A 302 -13.18 1.70 -25.21
C ASP A 302 -13.50 2.09 -23.75
N TYR A 303 -12.48 2.44 -22.96
CA TYR A 303 -12.66 2.99 -21.62
C TYR A 303 -12.90 4.49 -21.66
N ASP A 304 -13.92 4.95 -20.97
CA ASP A 304 -14.24 6.37 -20.82
C ASP A 304 -13.40 7.01 -19.70
N LEU A 305 -12.32 7.71 -20.06
CA LEU A 305 -11.41 8.37 -19.10
C LEU A 305 -12.09 9.39 -18.18
N ARG A 306 -13.29 9.91 -18.56
CA ARG A 306 -14.04 10.82 -17.69
C ARG A 306 -14.47 10.16 -16.38
N ARG A 307 -14.49 8.84 -16.34
CA ARG A 307 -14.94 8.01 -15.23
C ARG A 307 -13.79 7.50 -14.35
N ILE A 308 -12.56 7.94 -14.60
CA ILE A 308 -11.36 7.39 -13.93
C ILE A 308 -11.41 7.54 -12.41
N PHE A 309 -12.09 8.57 -11.91
CA PHE A 309 -12.27 8.83 -10.48
C PHE A 309 -13.65 8.41 -9.93
N ASP A 310 -14.51 7.74 -10.74
CA ASP A 310 -15.80 7.25 -10.27
C ASP A 310 -15.63 6.19 -9.18
N ASN A 311 -16.41 6.29 -8.09
CA ASN A 311 -16.41 5.34 -6.98
C ASN A 311 -15.03 5.13 -6.30
N THR A 312 -14.22 6.19 -6.22
CA THR A 312 -12.90 6.17 -5.59
C THR A 312 -12.90 6.89 -4.23
N ILE A 313 -11.97 6.51 -3.35
CA ILE A 313 -11.79 7.21 -2.07
C ILE A 313 -11.33 8.63 -2.33
N VAL A 314 -10.39 8.84 -3.24
CA VAL A 314 -9.84 10.18 -3.53
C VAL A 314 -10.90 11.18 -3.99
N ALA A 315 -11.97 10.71 -4.68
CA ALA A 315 -13.07 11.58 -5.06
C ALA A 315 -14.08 11.82 -3.91
N ALA A 316 -14.24 10.87 -2.99
CA ALA A 316 -15.25 10.91 -1.94
C ALA A 316 -14.72 11.43 -0.60
N SER A 317 -13.48 11.12 -0.25
CA SER A 317 -12.79 11.41 1.00
C SER A 317 -11.30 11.62 0.72
N PRO A 318 -10.91 12.73 0.08
CA PRO A 318 -9.56 12.93 -0.44
C PRO A 318 -8.45 12.97 0.61
N LEU A 319 -8.77 13.29 1.86
CA LEU A 319 -7.79 13.34 2.95
C LEU A 319 -7.40 11.95 3.44
N GLU A 320 -8.30 10.98 3.32
CA GLU A 320 -8.10 9.59 3.73
C GLU A 320 -7.64 8.67 2.59
N ALA A 321 -7.30 9.25 1.43
CA ALA A 321 -6.96 8.50 0.23
C ALA A 321 -5.45 8.40 0.02
N VAL A 322 -4.91 7.18 0.05
CA VAL A 322 -3.56 6.88 -0.49
C VAL A 322 -3.72 6.30 -1.90
N THR A 323 -3.36 7.10 -2.90
CA THR A 323 -3.47 6.69 -4.30
C THR A 323 -2.23 5.92 -4.76
N PHE A 324 -2.41 4.86 -5.52
CA PHE A 324 -1.31 4.01 -5.99
C PHE A 324 -1.61 3.44 -7.39
N VAL A 325 -0.56 3.07 -8.12
CA VAL A 325 -0.67 2.46 -9.45
C VAL A 325 -0.69 0.95 -9.32
N ASP A 326 0.38 0.36 -8.85
CA ASP A 326 0.53 -1.06 -8.55
C ASP A 326 1.15 -1.24 -7.16
N ASN A 327 1.11 -2.46 -6.64
CA ASN A 327 1.83 -2.90 -5.44
C ASN A 327 2.38 -4.32 -5.63
N HIS A 328 2.96 -4.90 -4.59
CA HIS A 328 3.52 -6.25 -4.60
C HIS A 328 2.47 -7.35 -4.83
N ASP A 329 1.20 -7.10 -4.47
CA ASP A 329 0.09 -8.05 -4.66
C ASP A 329 -0.60 -7.91 -6.02
N SER A 330 -0.61 -6.72 -6.62
CA SER A 330 -1.14 -6.52 -7.97
C SER A 330 -0.14 -6.87 -9.07
N GLN A 331 1.17 -6.96 -8.77
CA GLN A 331 2.20 -7.27 -9.76
C GLN A 331 1.98 -8.64 -10.42
N ARG A 332 2.52 -8.82 -11.62
CA ARG A 332 2.40 -10.08 -12.39
C ARG A 332 2.93 -11.28 -11.61
N GLY A 333 2.13 -12.35 -11.57
CA GLY A 333 2.45 -13.61 -10.89
C GLY A 333 2.10 -13.63 -9.39
N SER A 334 1.55 -12.55 -8.84
CA SER A 334 1.05 -12.52 -7.46
C SER A 334 -0.39 -13.04 -7.35
N ALA A 335 -0.87 -13.25 -6.12
CA ALA A 335 -2.19 -13.81 -5.86
C ALA A 335 -3.35 -12.90 -6.31
N LEU A 336 -3.15 -11.57 -6.25
CA LEU A 336 -4.15 -10.55 -6.60
C LEU A 336 -3.79 -9.84 -7.91
N GLU A 337 -3.12 -10.55 -8.83
CA GLU A 337 -2.60 -9.99 -10.09
C GLU A 337 -3.63 -9.10 -10.79
N SER A 338 -3.35 -7.82 -10.83
CA SER A 338 -4.12 -6.78 -11.51
C SER A 338 -3.20 -5.67 -12.03
N GLN A 339 -2.01 -6.07 -12.50
CA GLN A 339 -0.98 -5.14 -12.96
C GLN A 339 -1.48 -4.27 -14.12
N ILE A 340 -1.27 -2.97 -13.99
CA ILE A 340 -1.58 -1.99 -15.04
C ILE A 340 -0.66 -2.22 -16.24
N GLU A 341 -1.22 -2.21 -17.44
CA GLU A 341 -0.47 -2.39 -18.68
C GLU A 341 0.58 -1.28 -18.89
N ASP A 342 1.77 -1.65 -19.34
CA ASP A 342 2.93 -0.74 -19.49
C ASP A 342 2.62 0.56 -20.20
N TRP A 343 1.75 0.54 -21.23
CA TRP A 343 1.40 1.74 -21.98
C TRP A 343 0.63 2.76 -21.13
N PHE A 344 -0.13 2.30 -20.09
CA PHE A 344 -0.95 3.15 -19.23
C PHE A 344 -0.24 3.56 -17.94
N VAL A 345 0.86 2.94 -17.55
CA VAL A 345 1.63 3.29 -16.35
C VAL A 345 1.98 4.79 -16.30
N PRO A 346 2.45 5.45 -17.40
CA PRO A 346 2.65 6.88 -17.40
C PRO A 346 1.38 7.71 -17.13
N HIS A 347 0.21 7.26 -17.65
CA HIS A 347 -1.08 7.89 -17.41
C HIS A 347 -1.47 7.79 -15.94
N ALA A 348 -1.35 6.59 -15.38
CA ALA A 348 -1.67 6.30 -13.98
C ALA A 348 -0.83 7.16 -13.02
N TYR A 349 0.49 7.25 -13.26
CA TYR A 349 1.34 8.11 -12.44
C TYR A 349 1.07 9.61 -12.66
N ALA A 350 0.73 10.05 -13.87
CA ALA A 350 0.31 11.44 -14.08
C ALA A 350 -0.96 11.77 -13.30
N LEU A 351 -1.94 10.85 -13.25
CA LEU A 351 -3.19 11.02 -12.51
C LEU A 351 -2.95 11.15 -11.00
N ILE A 352 -2.08 10.35 -10.40
CA ILE A 352 -1.86 10.40 -8.95
C ILE A 352 -0.81 11.43 -8.52
N LEU A 353 0.24 11.67 -9.31
CA LEU A 353 1.33 12.58 -8.94
C LEU A 353 0.99 14.05 -9.23
N LEU A 354 0.20 14.35 -10.27
CA LEU A 354 -0.11 15.72 -10.63
C LEU A 354 -1.47 16.19 -10.10
N ALA A 355 -2.28 15.28 -9.53
CA ALA A 355 -3.50 15.62 -8.83
C ALA A 355 -3.23 16.42 -7.54
N LYS A 356 -4.25 17.22 -7.13
CA LYS A 356 -4.24 17.96 -5.86
C LYS A 356 -4.50 17.04 -4.67
N ASP A 357 -5.44 16.13 -4.85
CA ASP A 357 -6.02 15.32 -3.80
C ASP A 357 -5.37 13.92 -3.75
N GLY A 358 -5.37 13.32 -2.55
CA GLY A 358 -4.76 12.04 -2.26
C GLY A 358 -3.25 12.09 -1.97
N TYR A 359 -2.76 11.11 -1.21
CA TYR A 359 -1.34 10.91 -0.95
C TYR A 359 -0.80 9.84 -1.90
N PRO A 360 0.00 10.18 -2.94
CA PRO A 360 0.44 9.22 -3.93
C PRO A 360 1.53 8.30 -3.39
N CYS A 361 1.38 7.00 -3.66
CA CYS A 361 2.36 5.97 -3.36
C CYS A 361 2.97 5.40 -4.65
N LEU A 362 4.29 5.54 -4.79
CA LEU A 362 5.04 4.87 -5.84
C LEU A 362 5.22 3.40 -5.51
N PHE A 363 5.25 2.56 -6.52
CA PHE A 363 5.62 1.15 -6.36
C PHE A 363 7.08 0.91 -6.80
N TYR A 364 7.86 0.23 -5.97
CA TYR A 364 9.25 -0.16 -6.27
C TYR A 364 9.37 -0.82 -7.64
N GLY A 365 8.45 -1.74 -7.95
CA GLY A 365 8.43 -2.46 -9.22
C GLY A 365 8.25 -1.57 -10.45
N ASN A 366 7.42 -0.54 -10.37
CA ASN A 366 7.25 0.43 -11.45
C ASN A 366 8.44 1.40 -11.56
N TYR A 367 9.15 1.67 -10.47
CA TYR A 367 10.26 2.62 -10.46
C TYR A 367 11.61 1.96 -10.75
N TYR A 368 12.01 0.95 -9.96
CA TYR A 368 13.30 0.26 -10.12
C TYR A 368 13.20 -0.98 -11.00
N GLY A 369 12.07 -1.70 -10.97
CA GLY A 369 11.83 -2.94 -11.68
C GLY A 369 11.44 -4.11 -10.79
N ILE A 370 11.16 -5.24 -11.39
CA ILE A 370 10.68 -6.47 -10.74
C ILE A 370 11.64 -7.61 -11.04
N GLY A 371 12.00 -8.40 -10.02
CA GLY A 371 12.83 -9.60 -10.19
C GLY A 371 14.21 -9.35 -10.79
N GLY A 372 14.75 -8.15 -10.64
CA GLY A 372 16.04 -7.72 -11.20
C GLY A 372 15.97 -7.18 -12.64
N GLU A 373 14.82 -7.18 -13.28
CA GLU A 373 14.59 -6.51 -14.56
C GLU A 373 14.30 -5.03 -14.32
N LYS A 374 15.02 -4.15 -14.99
CA LYS A 374 14.85 -2.69 -14.84
C LYS A 374 13.51 -2.22 -15.37
N SER A 375 12.89 -1.31 -14.65
CA SER A 375 11.65 -0.66 -15.09
C SER A 375 11.90 0.22 -16.34
N PRO A 376 11.03 0.13 -17.35
CA PRO A 376 11.05 1.07 -18.47
C PRO A 376 10.45 2.45 -18.12
N HIS A 377 9.86 2.59 -16.92
CA HIS A 377 9.06 3.76 -16.55
C HIS A 377 9.80 4.76 -15.66
N GLN A 378 10.98 4.41 -15.12
CA GLN A 378 11.72 5.27 -14.19
C GLN A 378 11.85 6.70 -14.72
N TRP A 379 12.29 6.87 -15.98
CA TRP A 379 12.48 8.18 -16.57
C TRP A 379 11.22 9.06 -16.56
N ILE A 380 10.07 8.49 -16.93
CA ILE A 380 8.82 9.28 -16.96
C ILE A 380 8.32 9.58 -15.54
N ILE A 381 8.49 8.64 -14.61
CA ILE A 381 8.14 8.84 -13.19
C ILE A 381 9.01 9.96 -12.61
N ASP A 382 10.32 9.99 -12.88
CA ASP A 382 11.22 11.08 -12.47
C ASP A 382 10.74 12.43 -12.99
N LYS A 383 10.29 12.50 -14.26
CA LYS A 383 9.74 13.74 -14.84
C LYS A 383 8.45 14.20 -14.16
N LEU A 384 7.56 13.26 -13.84
CA LEU A 384 6.32 13.58 -13.13
C LEU A 384 6.59 14.02 -11.68
N LEU A 385 7.56 13.41 -10.99
CA LEU A 385 8.01 13.83 -9.66
C LEU A 385 8.64 15.24 -9.70
N GLU A 386 9.47 15.52 -10.70
CA GLU A 386 10.03 16.87 -10.91
C GLU A 386 8.91 17.91 -11.07
N VAL A 387 7.89 17.63 -11.89
CA VAL A 387 6.73 18.52 -12.06
C VAL A 387 5.91 18.64 -10.78
N ARG A 388 5.69 17.53 -10.04
CA ARG A 388 5.01 17.56 -8.76
C ARG A 388 5.70 18.50 -7.78
N LYS A 389 7.02 18.33 -7.63
CA LYS A 389 7.85 19.09 -6.70
C LYS A 389 7.91 20.59 -7.05
N ASN A 390 7.95 20.94 -8.35
CA ASN A 390 8.26 22.29 -8.79
C ASN A 390 7.06 23.07 -9.38
N ASN A 391 5.96 22.39 -9.76
CA ASN A 391 4.89 23.02 -10.52
C ASN A 391 3.47 22.67 -10.05
N ALA A 392 3.20 21.44 -9.59
CA ALA A 392 1.85 20.94 -9.37
C ALA A 392 1.20 21.49 -8.08
N TYR A 393 1.07 22.79 -7.97
CA TYR A 393 0.48 23.51 -6.83
C TYR A 393 -0.79 24.25 -7.21
N GLY A 394 -1.45 24.84 -6.23
CA GLY A 394 -2.67 25.60 -6.40
C GLY A 394 -3.91 24.73 -6.62
N ASP A 395 -4.97 25.32 -7.15
CA ASP A 395 -6.21 24.61 -7.40
C ASP A 395 -6.11 23.69 -8.62
N GLN A 396 -7.01 22.68 -8.64
CA GLN A 396 -7.13 21.75 -9.75
C GLN A 396 -8.38 22.04 -10.56
N ILE A 397 -8.23 22.11 -11.88
CA ILE A 397 -9.30 22.24 -12.85
C ILE A 397 -9.26 21.01 -13.76
N ASN A 398 -10.35 20.25 -13.78
CA ASN A 398 -10.50 19.06 -14.62
C ASN A 398 -11.22 19.38 -15.91
N TYR A 399 -10.63 19.05 -17.05
CA TYR A 399 -11.22 19.14 -18.38
C TYR A 399 -11.56 17.75 -18.88
N PHE A 400 -12.65 17.18 -18.34
CA PHE A 400 -13.14 15.83 -18.62
C PHE A 400 -14.37 15.84 -19.52
N ASN A 401 -14.25 16.51 -20.69
CA ASN A 401 -15.34 16.67 -21.64
C ASN A 401 -15.31 15.64 -22.80
N ASN A 402 -14.17 14.98 -23.00
CA ASN A 402 -13.97 13.97 -24.04
C ASN A 402 -13.67 12.62 -23.40
N PRO A 403 -14.35 11.53 -23.82
CA PRO A 403 -14.14 10.22 -23.20
C PRO A 403 -12.73 9.65 -23.38
N ASN A 404 -12.01 10.09 -24.42
CA ASN A 404 -10.69 9.58 -24.74
C ASN A 404 -9.54 10.58 -24.57
N VAL A 405 -9.84 11.82 -24.26
CA VAL A 405 -8.83 12.87 -24.01
C VAL A 405 -9.28 13.72 -22.85
N VAL A 406 -8.56 13.61 -21.75
CA VAL A 406 -8.81 14.38 -20.53
C VAL A 406 -7.61 15.21 -20.15
N ALA A 407 -7.82 16.30 -19.44
CA ALA A 407 -6.73 17.11 -18.93
C ALA A 407 -6.95 17.56 -17.49
N VAL A 408 -5.85 17.66 -16.75
CA VAL A 408 -5.77 18.24 -15.41
C VAL A 408 -4.91 19.48 -15.47
N HIS A 409 -5.43 20.62 -15.02
CA HIS A 409 -4.69 21.86 -14.86
C HIS A 409 -4.52 22.19 -13.38
N ARG A 410 -3.28 22.31 -12.91
CA ARG A 410 -2.93 22.88 -11.60
C ARG A 410 -2.60 24.35 -11.81
N THR A 411 -3.31 25.21 -11.08
CA THR A 411 -3.28 26.66 -11.32
C THR A 411 -1.99 27.35 -10.87
N GLY A 412 -1.14 26.67 -10.11
CA GLY A 412 0.01 27.29 -9.46
C GLY A 412 -0.38 28.06 -8.20
N LYS A 413 0.62 28.38 -7.39
CA LYS A 413 0.48 29.12 -6.13
C LYS A 413 1.81 29.79 -5.81
N ASP A 414 1.80 31.08 -5.49
CA ASP A 414 3.01 31.85 -5.19
C ASP A 414 4.07 31.73 -6.32
N GLU A 415 5.28 31.25 -6.03
CA GLU A 415 6.35 31.04 -7.00
C GLU A 415 6.16 29.82 -7.92
N TRP A 416 5.28 28.88 -7.53
CA TRP A 416 5.01 27.67 -8.31
C TRP A 416 4.02 27.94 -9.45
N THR A 417 4.47 27.69 -10.68
CA THR A 417 3.79 28.16 -11.89
C THR A 417 2.58 27.37 -12.32
N GLY A 418 2.33 26.20 -11.73
CA GLY A 418 1.30 25.28 -12.17
C GLY A 418 1.76 24.38 -13.32
N CYS A 419 0.91 23.45 -13.73
CA CYS A 419 1.13 22.54 -14.85
C CYS A 419 -0.19 22.14 -15.52
N VAL A 420 -0.10 21.67 -16.76
CA VAL A 420 -1.19 21.03 -17.51
C VAL A 420 -0.73 19.62 -17.86
N ALA A 421 -1.51 18.60 -17.48
CA ALA A 421 -1.33 17.23 -17.91
C ALA A 421 -2.49 16.84 -18.84
N VAL A 422 -2.18 16.39 -20.05
CA VAL A 422 -3.15 15.89 -21.02
C VAL A 422 -2.92 14.39 -21.18
N LEU A 423 -3.97 13.61 -21.02
CA LEU A 423 -3.94 12.14 -21.09
C LEU A 423 -4.86 11.68 -22.21
N SER A 424 -4.38 10.74 -23.03
CA SER A 424 -5.15 10.19 -24.15
C SER A 424 -5.06 8.67 -24.21
N ASN A 425 -6.21 8.02 -24.27
CA ASN A 425 -6.34 6.62 -24.70
C ASN A 425 -6.89 6.48 -26.11
N ALA A 426 -7.01 7.62 -26.87
CA ALA A 426 -7.38 7.61 -28.28
C ALA A 426 -6.26 6.99 -29.13
N ASP A 427 -6.64 6.38 -30.26
CA ASP A 427 -5.74 5.80 -31.26
C ASP A 427 -5.23 6.80 -32.31
N TYR A 428 -5.41 8.10 -32.04
CA TYR A 428 -4.98 9.23 -32.88
C TYR A 428 -4.48 10.38 -32.00
N ASP A 429 -3.60 11.19 -32.59
CA ASP A 429 -3.10 12.41 -31.95
C ASP A 429 -4.22 13.42 -31.75
N SER A 430 -4.25 14.06 -30.61
CA SER A 430 -5.34 14.96 -30.20
C SER A 430 -4.81 16.30 -29.74
N GLU A 431 -5.70 17.30 -29.81
CA GLU A 431 -5.46 18.66 -29.30
C GLU A 431 -6.67 19.07 -28.44
N ILE A 432 -6.39 19.72 -27.33
CA ILE A 432 -7.41 20.25 -26.41
C ILE A 432 -7.10 21.70 -26.09
N GLN A 433 -8.07 22.59 -26.30
CA GLN A 433 -7.93 23.98 -25.89
C GLN A 433 -8.33 24.13 -24.41
N LEU A 434 -7.43 24.66 -23.60
CA LEU A 434 -7.65 24.87 -22.18
C LEU A 434 -7.50 26.35 -21.82
N GLU A 435 -8.37 26.82 -20.92
CA GLU A 435 -8.25 28.11 -20.28
C GLU A 435 -7.34 28.00 -19.05
N VAL A 436 -6.15 28.62 -19.11
CA VAL A 436 -5.17 28.62 -18.04
C VAL A 436 -5.09 29.95 -17.28
N GLY A 437 -5.85 30.95 -17.73
CA GLY A 437 -6.00 32.26 -17.11
C GLY A 437 -5.46 33.41 -17.97
N ARG A 438 -6.21 34.51 -18.02
CA ARG A 438 -5.84 35.71 -18.82
C ARG A 438 -4.57 36.40 -18.32
N GLU A 439 -4.28 36.27 -17.03
CA GLU A 439 -3.05 36.76 -16.40
C GLU A 439 -1.79 36.08 -16.96
N ARG A 440 -1.97 34.99 -17.68
CA ARG A 440 -0.91 34.20 -18.33
C ARG A 440 -0.72 34.52 -19.82
N THR A 441 -1.45 35.49 -20.37
CA THR A 441 -1.33 35.88 -21.76
C THR A 441 0.12 36.15 -22.16
N GLY A 442 0.53 35.55 -23.30
CA GLY A 442 1.89 35.62 -23.82
C GLY A 442 2.91 34.71 -23.14
N GLN A 443 2.53 33.98 -22.08
CA GLN A 443 3.43 32.97 -21.52
C GLN A 443 3.63 31.82 -22.51
N ILE A 444 4.84 31.29 -22.48
CA ILE A 444 5.24 30.11 -23.25
C ILE A 444 5.24 28.91 -22.35
N TRP A 445 4.58 27.85 -22.76
CA TRP A 445 4.54 26.58 -22.04
C TRP A 445 5.22 25.49 -22.86
N GLN A 446 6.17 24.79 -22.25
CA GLN A 446 6.94 23.71 -22.86
C GLN A 446 6.46 22.33 -22.40
N GLU A 447 6.52 21.37 -23.30
CA GLU A 447 6.21 19.98 -23.01
C GLU A 447 7.45 19.29 -22.41
N VAL A 448 7.26 18.55 -21.28
CA VAL A 448 8.35 17.95 -20.50
C VAL A 448 8.29 16.43 -20.36
N ALA A 449 7.21 15.78 -20.81
CA ALA A 449 7.03 14.32 -20.74
C ALA A 449 7.57 13.58 -22.00
N GLY A 450 8.27 14.28 -22.89
CA GLY A 450 8.97 13.68 -24.03
C GLY A 450 8.12 13.44 -25.27
N SER A 451 6.96 14.09 -25.40
CA SER A 451 6.12 13.98 -26.60
C SER A 451 6.73 14.66 -27.84
N GLY A 452 7.63 15.61 -27.62
CA GLY A 452 8.34 16.35 -28.68
C GLY A 452 7.47 17.37 -29.41
N PHE A 453 6.38 17.84 -28.80
CA PHE A 453 5.58 18.93 -29.33
C PHE A 453 6.28 20.31 -29.17
N GLU A 454 5.95 21.23 -30.07
CA GLU A 454 6.38 22.62 -29.98
C GLU A 454 5.72 23.32 -28.78
N ASP A 455 6.37 24.37 -28.28
CA ASP A 455 5.87 25.20 -27.19
C ASP A 455 4.45 25.74 -27.48
N VAL A 456 3.64 25.89 -26.46
CA VAL A 456 2.30 26.49 -26.51
C VAL A 456 2.41 27.95 -26.02
N VAL A 457 1.89 28.90 -26.78
CA VAL A 457 1.77 30.31 -26.39
C VAL A 457 0.34 30.60 -25.96
N ILE A 458 0.18 31.15 -24.76
CA ILE A 458 -1.14 31.50 -24.23
C ILE A 458 -1.64 32.77 -24.93
N ASN A 459 -2.85 32.70 -25.49
CA ASN A 459 -3.48 33.80 -26.25
C ASN A 459 -4.09 34.87 -25.31
N GLU A 460 -4.64 35.93 -25.90
CA GLU A 460 -5.26 37.06 -25.18
C GLU A 460 -6.50 36.67 -24.36
N GLU A 461 -7.13 35.54 -24.68
CA GLU A 461 -8.24 35.01 -23.92
C GLU A 461 -7.78 34.16 -22.70
N GLY A 462 -6.46 33.97 -22.53
CA GLY A 462 -5.90 33.10 -21.49
C GLY A 462 -5.96 31.61 -21.82
N LYS A 463 -6.03 31.29 -23.13
CA LYS A 463 -6.16 29.91 -23.61
C LYS A 463 -4.92 29.44 -24.33
N GLY A 464 -4.64 28.12 -24.26
CA GLY A 464 -3.61 27.45 -25.04
C GLY A 464 -4.14 26.17 -25.69
N ASP A 465 -3.59 25.79 -26.83
CA ASP A 465 -3.92 24.56 -27.56
C ASP A 465 -2.87 23.50 -27.23
N PHE A 466 -3.22 22.58 -26.32
CA PHE A 466 -2.34 21.56 -25.78
C PHE A 466 -2.53 20.24 -26.54
N ARG A 467 -1.42 19.63 -26.97
CA ARG A 467 -1.43 18.41 -27.79
C ARG A 467 -1.02 17.19 -27.01
N VAL A 468 -1.53 16.04 -27.43
CA VAL A 468 -1.14 14.73 -26.89
C VAL A 468 -1.11 13.71 -28.03
N LYS A 469 -0.13 12.81 -28.04
CA LYS A 469 -0.06 11.69 -28.99
C LYS A 469 -1.04 10.59 -28.63
N ALA A 470 -1.37 9.77 -29.62
CA ALA A 470 -2.17 8.55 -29.44
C ALA A 470 -1.63 7.69 -28.30
N GLU A 471 -2.50 7.30 -27.38
CA GLU A 471 -2.18 6.43 -26.23
C GLU A 471 -0.98 6.93 -25.38
N LYS A 472 -0.84 8.27 -25.23
CA LYS A 472 0.26 8.87 -24.45
C LYS A 472 -0.24 9.94 -23.49
N ILE A 473 0.68 10.43 -22.69
CA ILE A 473 0.52 11.65 -21.90
C ILE A 473 1.37 12.76 -22.51
N ALA A 474 0.99 14.01 -22.24
CA ALA A 474 1.82 15.19 -22.43
C ALA A 474 1.69 16.09 -21.21
N VAL A 475 2.80 16.59 -20.71
CA VAL A 475 2.83 17.43 -19.51
C VAL A 475 3.51 18.75 -19.85
N TRP A 476 2.80 19.83 -19.56
CA TRP A 476 3.19 21.18 -19.93
C TRP A 476 3.44 22.01 -18.69
N VAL A 477 4.56 22.70 -18.67
CA VAL A 477 4.95 23.65 -17.63
C VAL A 477 5.36 24.97 -18.26
N ARG A 478 5.22 26.07 -17.52
CA ARG A 478 5.68 27.34 -17.96
C ARG A 478 7.20 27.29 -18.23
N LYS A 479 7.61 27.79 -19.42
CA LYS A 479 9.02 27.98 -19.79
C LYS A 479 9.58 29.18 -19.05
N ASN A 480 10.69 29.01 -18.36
CA ASN A 480 11.38 30.06 -17.62
C ASN A 480 12.02 31.10 -18.55
#